data_1b760a2b28ad91f74ee4117348b8b5f6
#
_entry.id   1b760a2b28ad91f74ee4117348b8b5f6
#
_cell.length_a   1.000
_cell.length_b   1.000
_cell.length_c   1.000
_cell.angle_alpha   90.00
_cell.angle_beta   90.00
_cell.angle_gamma   90.00
#
_symmetry.space_group_name_H-M   'P 1'
#
loop_
_entity.id
_entity.type
_entity.pdbx_description
1 polymer ?
#
loop_
_entity_poly.entity_id
_entity_poly.type
_entity_poly.pdbx_seq_one_letter_code
_entity_poly.pdbx_strand_id
1 'polypeptide(L)'
;MTTHFTSGVTNVGASGTSGKLKMPAPQKYHTYFNDFDTYLASDWTITTTEGGSGNASEALGDGDGGLLVITNDDADNDNDFLQLVKEGFKFESTKQLAFAARMKTSDADASD
;
A
#
# COMPACT_ATOMS: atom_id res chain seq x y z
N MET A 1 11.21 -9.14 -19.99
CA MET A 1 9.95 -8.95 -19.22
C MET A 1 10.17 -9.53 -17.82
N THR A 2 10.02 -8.72 -16.81
CA THR A 2 10.12 -9.20 -15.43
C THR A 2 8.79 -9.83 -15.05
N THR A 3 8.78 -11.10 -14.74
CA THR A 3 7.57 -11.76 -14.29
C THR A 3 7.26 -11.32 -12.88
N HIS A 4 6.06 -10.77 -12.63
CA HIS A 4 5.63 -10.33 -11.32
C HIS A 4 5.63 -11.48 -10.29
N PHE A 5 5.22 -12.65 -10.71
CA PHE A 5 5.19 -13.86 -9.89
C PHE A 5 6.35 -14.80 -10.28
N THR A 6 7.50 -14.61 -9.67
CA THR A 6 8.70 -15.42 -9.93
C THR A 6 8.61 -16.83 -9.33
N SER A 7 7.70 -17.05 -8.40
CA SER A 7 7.49 -18.32 -7.70
C SER A 7 6.06 -18.83 -7.84
N GLY A 8 5.46 -18.67 -9.01
CA GLY A 8 4.09 -19.07 -9.28
C GLY A 8 3.10 -18.04 -8.74
N VAL A 9 2.08 -18.49 -8.04
CA VAL A 9 1.04 -17.61 -7.46
C VAL A 9 1.48 -16.85 -6.22
N THR A 10 2.74 -16.98 -5.82
CA THR A 10 3.30 -16.26 -4.68
C THR A 10 4.20 -15.14 -5.16
N ASN A 11 4.02 -13.96 -4.64
CA ASN A 11 4.83 -12.76 -4.91
C ASN A 11 6.25 -12.82 -4.37
N VAL A 12 6.71 -13.95 -3.92
CA VAL A 12 7.88 -14.02 -3.08
C VAL A 12 8.90 -14.93 -3.69
N GLY A 13 10.09 -14.41 -3.96
CA GLY A 13 11.21 -15.22 -4.40
C GLY A 13 11.57 -16.31 -3.39
N ALA A 14 11.88 -17.51 -3.87
CA ALA A 14 12.16 -18.67 -3.01
C ALA A 14 13.31 -18.48 -2.03
N SER A 15 14.21 -17.52 -2.30
CA SER A 15 15.38 -17.19 -1.47
C SER A 15 15.20 -15.97 -0.57
N GLY A 16 14.12 -15.22 -0.71
CA GLY A 16 13.86 -14.03 0.10
C GLY A 16 13.41 -14.37 1.51
N THR A 17 13.88 -13.61 2.50
CA THR A 17 13.42 -13.76 3.89
C THR A 17 11.92 -13.49 4.00
N SER A 18 11.41 -12.53 3.23
CA SER A 18 9.97 -12.25 3.09
C SER A 18 9.21 -13.36 2.40
N GLY A 19 9.88 -14.22 1.62
CA GLY A 19 9.29 -15.39 0.97
C GLY A 19 8.88 -16.50 1.91
N LYS A 20 9.37 -16.42 3.12
CA LYS A 20 8.97 -17.34 4.18
C LYS A 20 7.70 -16.89 4.90
N LEU A 21 7.33 -15.64 4.75
CA LEU A 21 6.00 -15.16 5.14
C LEU A 21 4.99 -15.64 4.11
N LYS A 22 4.63 -16.91 4.22
CA LYS A 22 3.49 -17.43 3.48
C LYS A 22 2.28 -16.61 3.87
N MET A 23 1.46 -16.29 2.88
CA MET A 23 0.18 -15.67 3.14
C MET A 23 -0.54 -16.46 4.24
N PRO A 24 -0.88 -15.85 5.38
CA PRO A 24 -1.50 -16.60 6.47
C PRO A 24 -2.80 -17.22 5.99
N ALA A 25 -3.12 -18.40 6.46
CA ALA A 25 -4.36 -19.06 6.13
C ALA A 25 -5.55 -18.18 6.51
N PRO A 26 -6.41 -17.77 5.56
CA PRO A 26 -7.50 -16.82 5.84
C PRO A 26 -8.56 -17.38 6.79
N GLN A 27 -8.55 -18.69 7.00
CA GLN A 27 -9.41 -19.36 7.98
C GLN A 27 -8.94 -19.17 9.43
N LYS A 28 -7.66 -18.85 9.63
CA LYS A 28 -7.05 -18.71 10.96
C LYS A 28 -6.69 -17.27 11.30
N TYR A 29 -6.47 -16.45 10.28
CA TYR A 29 -5.99 -15.08 10.44
C TYR A 29 -6.86 -14.14 9.64
N HIS A 30 -7.19 -13.01 10.23
CA HIS A 30 -7.78 -11.91 9.49
C HIS A 30 -6.69 -11.26 8.64
N THR A 31 -6.89 -11.21 7.34
CA THR A 31 -5.90 -10.67 6.39
C THR A 31 -6.56 -9.70 5.42
N TYR A 32 -5.84 -8.65 5.10
CA TYR A 32 -6.15 -7.73 4.03
C TYR A 32 -4.94 -7.62 3.11
N PHE A 33 -5.15 -7.77 1.85
CA PHE A 33 -4.14 -7.56 0.82
C PHE A 33 -4.74 -6.77 -0.33
N ASN A 34 -4.02 -5.76 -0.78
CA ASN A 34 -4.38 -4.98 -1.96
C ASN A 34 -3.10 -4.67 -2.73
N ASP A 35 -3.03 -5.06 -3.98
CA ASP A 35 -1.96 -4.75 -4.91
C ASP A 35 -2.31 -3.60 -5.85
N PHE A 36 -3.49 -3.01 -5.65
CA PHE A 36 -3.98 -1.88 -6.45
C PHE A 36 -4.10 -2.18 -7.96
N ASP A 37 -4.49 -3.39 -8.31
CA ASP A 37 -5.01 -3.67 -9.65
C ASP A 37 -6.33 -2.93 -9.90
N THR A 38 -7.04 -2.66 -8.82
CA THR A 38 -8.26 -1.83 -8.80
C THR A 38 -8.20 -0.86 -7.63
N TYR A 39 -8.78 0.33 -7.82
CA TYR A 39 -8.92 1.33 -6.77
C TYR A 39 -10.32 1.95 -6.84
N LEU A 40 -10.99 1.95 -5.73
CA LEU A 40 -12.28 2.61 -5.56
C LEU A 40 -12.17 3.59 -4.39
N ALA A 41 -12.20 4.88 -4.67
CA ALA A 41 -12.01 5.92 -3.66
C ALA A 41 -13.02 5.85 -2.51
N SER A 42 -14.24 5.34 -2.77
CA SER A 42 -15.27 5.17 -1.74
C SER A 42 -14.94 4.12 -0.66
N ASP A 43 -13.94 3.27 -0.90
CA ASP A 43 -13.49 2.29 0.08
C ASP A 43 -12.52 2.90 1.10
N TRP A 44 -12.10 4.13 0.84
CA TRP A 44 -11.11 4.84 1.63
C TRP A 44 -11.64 6.15 2.16
N THR A 45 -11.24 6.50 3.36
CA THR A 45 -11.28 7.86 3.87
C THR A 45 -9.92 8.47 3.59
N ILE A 46 -9.91 9.47 2.73
CA ILE A 46 -8.68 10.18 2.35
C ILE A 46 -8.69 11.51 3.10
N THR A 47 -7.62 11.77 3.83
CA THR A 47 -7.42 13.04 4.53
C THR A 47 -6.14 13.65 4.01
N THR A 48 -6.30 14.75 3.30
CA THR A 48 -5.21 15.51 2.68
C THR A 48 -4.92 16.76 3.48
N THR A 49 -3.65 17.03 3.70
CA THR A 49 -3.18 18.32 4.22
C THR A 49 -2.26 18.92 3.18
N GLU A 50 -2.63 20.10 2.72
CA GLU A 50 -1.90 20.84 1.69
C GLU A 50 -1.21 22.05 2.33
N GLY A 51 0.10 22.15 2.15
CA GLY A 51 0.88 23.31 2.59
C GLY A 51 0.80 24.50 1.62
N GLY A 52 0.38 24.25 0.40
CA GLY A 52 0.30 25.21 -0.70
C GLY A 52 -1.12 25.42 -1.23
N SER A 53 -1.20 25.73 -2.53
CA SER A 53 -2.45 25.91 -3.26
C SER A 53 -2.75 24.78 -4.25
N GLY A 54 -1.94 23.73 -4.25
CA GLY A 54 -2.13 22.53 -5.05
C GLY A 54 -3.22 21.62 -4.52
N ASN A 55 -3.36 20.48 -5.13
CA ASN A 55 -4.27 19.43 -4.68
C ASN A 55 -3.56 18.09 -4.80
N ALA A 56 -3.67 17.28 -3.78
CA ALA A 56 -3.29 15.89 -3.87
C ALA A 56 -4.27 15.11 -4.76
N SER A 57 -3.79 14.04 -5.33
CA SER A 57 -4.61 13.13 -6.11
C SER A 57 -4.13 11.69 -6.00
N GLU A 58 -5.08 10.77 -5.99
CA GLU A 58 -4.85 9.34 -5.98
C GLU A 58 -5.43 8.72 -7.26
N ALA A 59 -4.60 8.01 -7.98
CA ALA A 59 -5.01 7.36 -9.23
C ALA A 59 -4.32 6.02 -9.41
N LEU A 60 -4.95 5.12 -10.18
CA LEU A 60 -4.26 3.92 -10.65
C LEU A 60 -3.19 4.32 -11.66
N GLY A 61 -1.99 3.84 -11.46
CA GLY A 61 -0.90 3.96 -12.41
C GLY A 61 -0.78 2.72 -13.28
N ASP A 62 -0.04 2.87 -14.38
CA ASP A 62 0.36 1.73 -15.20
C ASP A 62 1.65 1.14 -14.64
N GLY A 63 1.52 -0.02 -14.04
CA GLY A 63 2.64 -0.72 -13.42
C GLY A 63 2.41 -2.22 -13.33
N ASP A 64 3.48 -2.98 -13.42
CA ASP A 64 3.42 -4.44 -13.30
C ASP A 64 3.03 -4.83 -11.86
N GLY A 65 1.85 -5.42 -11.72
CA GLY A 65 1.32 -5.89 -10.46
C GLY A 65 0.53 -4.86 -9.65
N GLY A 66 -0.05 -3.89 -10.33
CA GLY A 66 -0.86 -2.84 -9.72
C GLY A 66 -0.03 -1.71 -9.10
N LEU A 67 -0.54 -0.52 -9.20
CA LEU A 67 0.13 0.67 -8.71
C LEU A 67 -0.89 1.74 -8.33
N LEU A 68 -0.90 2.14 -7.07
CA LEU A 68 -1.56 3.38 -6.65
C LEU A 68 -0.53 4.50 -6.66
N VAL A 69 -0.79 5.53 -7.45
CA VAL A 69 0.01 6.75 -7.50
C VAL A 69 -0.66 7.79 -6.62
N ILE A 70 0.06 8.28 -5.64
CA ILE A 70 -0.33 9.42 -4.82
C ILE A 70 0.56 10.58 -5.27
N THR A 71 -0.06 11.68 -5.66
CA THR A 71 0.64 12.86 -6.15
C THR A 71 0.28 14.03 -5.25
N ASN A 72 1.28 14.59 -4.61
CA ASN A 72 1.19 15.84 -3.86
C ASN A 72 1.66 17.01 -4.73
N ASP A 73 1.40 18.22 -4.32
CA ASP A 73 1.98 19.39 -4.96
C ASP A 73 3.46 19.60 -4.52
N ASP A 74 4.04 20.73 -4.87
CA ASP A 74 5.44 21.08 -4.63
C ASP A 74 5.60 21.93 -3.32
N ALA A 75 4.71 21.76 -2.37
CA ALA A 75 4.74 22.50 -1.12
C ALA A 75 5.24 21.64 0.04
N ASP A 76 5.96 22.30 0.96
CA ASP A 76 6.41 21.66 2.19
C ASP A 76 5.24 21.30 3.10
N ASN A 77 5.35 20.17 3.78
CA ASN A 77 4.40 19.65 4.75
C ASN A 77 3.09 19.11 4.16
N ASP A 78 3.10 18.72 2.90
CA ASP A 78 1.98 17.99 2.34
C ASP A 78 1.94 16.57 2.87
N ASN A 79 0.75 16.11 3.17
CA ASN A 79 0.57 14.72 3.55
C ASN A 79 -0.81 14.20 3.20
N ASP A 80 -0.85 12.91 2.85
CA ASP A 80 -2.05 12.17 2.56
C ASP A 80 -2.18 10.95 3.47
N PHE A 81 -3.32 10.84 4.10
CA PHE A 81 -3.68 9.67 4.87
C PHE A 81 -4.79 8.90 4.18
N LEU A 82 -4.52 7.66 3.86
CA LEU A 82 -5.50 6.72 3.33
C LEU A 82 -5.90 5.74 4.44
N GLN A 83 -7.15 5.80 4.82
CA GLN A 83 -7.72 4.94 5.84
C GLN A 83 -8.89 4.17 5.26
N LEU A 84 -8.98 2.87 5.53
CA LEU A 84 -10.19 2.12 5.20
C LEU A 84 -11.41 2.71 5.89
N VAL A 85 -12.53 2.81 5.18
CA VAL A 85 -13.78 3.41 5.71
C VAL A 85 -14.27 2.71 6.97
N LYS A 86 -13.96 1.42 7.11
CA LYS A 86 -14.36 0.63 8.28
C LYS A 86 -13.13 0.12 9.04
N GLU A 87 -13.28 0.01 10.35
CA GLU A 87 -12.26 -0.69 11.17
C GLU A 87 -12.13 -2.14 10.72
N GLY A 88 -11.10 -2.41 9.93
CA GLY A 88 -10.79 -3.76 9.49
C GLY A 88 -9.94 -4.54 10.49
N PHE A 89 -9.18 -3.83 11.33
CA PHE A 89 -8.21 -4.42 12.25
C PHE A 89 -8.30 -3.76 13.62
N LYS A 90 -8.14 -4.57 14.63
CA LYS A 90 -8.13 -4.12 16.03
C LYS A 90 -6.86 -4.61 16.72
N PHE A 91 -6.22 -3.72 17.46
CA PHE A 91 -5.13 -4.11 18.34
C PHE A 91 -5.69 -4.85 19.55
N GLU A 92 -5.23 -6.07 19.77
CA GLU A 92 -5.57 -6.86 20.93
C GLU A 92 -4.31 -7.39 21.62
N SER A 93 -4.30 -7.37 22.92
CA SER A 93 -3.27 -8.00 23.75
C SER A 93 -3.13 -9.47 23.35
N THR A 94 -1.92 -9.97 23.23
CA THR A 94 -1.59 -11.35 22.86
C THR A 94 -1.80 -11.75 21.41
N LYS A 95 -2.29 -10.86 20.54
CA LYS A 95 -2.40 -11.12 19.11
C LYS A 95 -1.38 -10.31 18.33
N GLN A 96 -0.71 -10.98 17.41
CA GLN A 96 0.25 -10.30 16.52
C GLN A 96 -0.50 -9.54 15.42
N LEU A 97 -0.07 -8.32 15.19
CA LEU A 97 -0.43 -7.55 14.00
C LEU A 97 0.82 -7.39 13.14
N ALA A 98 0.69 -7.66 11.85
CA ALA A 98 1.74 -7.42 10.88
C ALA A 98 1.21 -6.48 9.79
N PHE A 99 2.01 -5.47 9.45
CA PHE A 99 1.75 -4.55 8.36
C PHE A 99 2.96 -4.54 7.44
N ALA A 100 2.73 -4.58 6.14
CA ALA A 100 3.76 -4.43 5.13
C ALA A 100 3.23 -3.60 3.96
N ALA A 101 4.05 -2.68 3.49
CA ALA A 101 3.78 -1.88 2.30
C ALA A 101 5.02 -1.86 1.41
N ARG A 102 4.80 -1.86 0.09
CA ARG A 102 5.83 -1.62 -0.90
C ARG A 102 5.61 -0.24 -1.47
N MET A 103 6.60 0.62 -1.34
CA MET A 103 6.53 2.00 -1.78
C MET A 103 7.72 2.33 -2.68
N LYS A 104 7.52 3.31 -3.55
CA LYS A 104 8.56 3.94 -4.36
C LYS A 104 8.26 5.43 -4.42
N THR A 105 9.23 6.25 -4.13
CA THR A 105 9.16 7.70 -4.36
C THR A 105 9.65 8.02 -5.77
N SER A 106 9.12 9.07 -6.36
CA SER A 106 9.57 9.56 -7.67
C SER A 106 10.96 10.17 -7.62
N ASP A 107 11.29 10.79 -6.47
CA ASP A 107 12.58 11.40 -6.19
C ASP A 107 13.05 10.98 -4.80
N ALA A 108 14.35 10.72 -4.66
CA ALA A 108 14.95 10.35 -3.38
C ALA A 108 15.06 11.56 -2.42
N ASP A 109 15.10 12.77 -2.97
CA ASP A 109 15.20 14.01 -2.20
C ASP A 109 13.81 14.59 -1.82
N ALA A 110 12.73 14.02 -2.35
CA ALA A 110 11.36 14.44 -2.09
C ALA A 110 10.73 13.80 -0.85
N SER A 111 11.52 13.17 0.00
CA SER A 111 11.04 12.47 1.20
C SER A 111 11.45 13.17 2.50
N ASP A 112 11.28 14.49 2.55
CA ASP A 112 11.49 15.24 3.79
C ASP A 112 10.33 15.10 4.78
#